data_8917639c15409e5cd6a0ee9f7b186d5a
#
_entry.id   8917639c15409e5cd6a0ee9f7b186d5a
#
_cell.length_a   1.000
_cell.length_b   1.000
_cell.length_c   1.000
_cell.angle_alpha   90.00
_cell.angle_beta   90.00
_cell.angle_gamma   90.00
#
_symmetry.space_group_name_H-M   'P 1'
#
loop_
_entity.id
_entity.type
_entity.pdbx_description
1 polymer ?
#
loop_
_entity_poly.entity_id
_entity_poly.type
_entity_poly.pdbx_seq_one_letter_code
_entity_poly.pdbx_strand_id
1 'polypeptide(L)'
;MDDELKLSRRAFCRRSAAGIAGILATRAAPVFVPASVLGAAAPSKKIALGVIGCGRIAHTFNVPSCLKGGGKAICDFIALSDVDLARLKNMRRKLAAKDMQGRDLVADARCYQDYRRLLSDPALDGVLIATPDFWHAQMAVEACRAGKDVFLQKPMALTIGEGRAIVDAAKKYNRILRTGTQQRTEENFIHAVECVREGRIGKVVRVEVGVPDDPKEYNLPLEEPVPDDFDWNMWLGSTPDVPYAQLRSHQRGKNGKVSFARPGWMTIQTYTMGMVANWGAHHMDTAIRGLGEELGGPVAVEGTCTYPKRRLWDVHGECDITWTYPSGAEIKMASTRKYPCGVRFVGEKGDWIFCGFAGKQTKSDPVGVSADKVAGMPIAASRKGIVDGPVAKPLPRPMEHNREWVEEMRTRGPLAMPLEEAQRTSVACVLGYMAMKLGRKLKWNAKAERFVDDAEANGMMFRPARAGFGVEQYVKELKA
;
A
#
# COMPACT_ATOMS: atom_id res chain seq x y z
N MET A 1 20.65 13.98 57.22
CA MET A 1 19.61 13.13 57.88
C MET A 1 18.43 13.18 56.95
N ASP A 2 18.51 12.33 55.93
CA ASP A 2 17.46 12.21 54.89
C ASP A 2 16.92 10.79 54.97
N ASP A 3 15.68 10.71 55.47
CA ASP A 3 14.95 9.44 55.57
C ASP A 3 14.04 9.31 54.36
N GLU A 4 14.53 8.67 53.30
CA GLU A 4 13.74 8.32 52.10
C GLU A 4 12.73 7.23 52.47
N LEU A 5 11.48 7.60 52.59
CA LEU A 5 10.35 6.67 52.71
C LEU A 5 10.21 5.81 51.45
N LYS A 6 10.83 4.63 51.43
CA LYS A 6 10.57 3.58 50.45
C LYS A 6 9.21 2.95 50.74
N LEU A 7 8.18 3.44 50.05
CA LEU A 7 6.86 2.81 50.05
C LEU A 7 6.93 1.45 49.36
N SER A 8 6.64 0.36 50.09
CA SER A 8 6.61 -0.99 49.53
C SER A 8 5.49 -1.15 48.51
N ARG A 9 5.66 -2.01 47.49
CA ARG A 9 4.63 -2.33 46.50
C ARG A 9 3.26 -2.64 47.08
N ARG A 10 3.20 -3.27 48.26
CA ARG A 10 1.96 -3.57 48.99
C ARG A 10 1.26 -2.30 49.52
N ALA A 11 2.00 -1.30 49.98
CA ALA A 11 1.44 -0.04 50.45
C ALA A 11 0.87 0.82 49.29
N PHE A 12 1.51 0.75 48.13
CA PHE A 12 1.02 1.38 46.91
C PHE A 12 -0.30 0.75 46.41
N CYS A 13 -0.38 -0.60 46.37
CA CYS A 13 -1.61 -1.30 45.98
C CYS A 13 -2.79 -1.05 46.96
N ARG A 14 -2.54 -0.92 48.25
CA ARG A 14 -3.60 -0.63 49.25
C ARG A 14 -4.15 0.80 49.12
N ARG A 15 -3.32 1.80 48.80
CA ARG A 15 -3.77 3.17 48.57
C ARG A 15 -4.52 3.33 47.23
N SER A 16 -4.14 2.57 46.22
CA SER A 16 -4.88 2.55 44.94
C SER A 16 -6.26 1.88 45.08
N ALA A 17 -6.40 0.85 45.91
CA ALA A 17 -7.70 0.20 46.15
C ALA A 17 -8.68 1.08 46.97
N ALA A 18 -8.20 1.94 47.86
CA ALA A 18 -9.04 2.88 48.59
C ALA A 18 -9.55 4.03 47.75
N GLY A 19 -8.79 4.44 46.70
CA GLY A 19 -9.23 5.46 45.72
C GLY A 19 -10.32 4.96 44.74
N ILE A 20 -10.38 3.65 44.49
CA ILE A 20 -11.37 3.07 43.56
C ILE A 20 -12.72 2.84 44.25
N ALA A 21 -12.77 2.62 45.56
CA ALA A 21 -14.01 2.42 46.31
C ALA A 21 -14.90 3.69 46.40
N GLY A 22 -14.32 4.88 46.27
CA GLY A 22 -15.06 6.16 46.27
C GLY A 22 -15.76 6.52 44.96
N ILE A 23 -15.43 5.84 43.86
CA ILE A 23 -15.97 6.17 42.52
C ILE A 23 -17.17 5.26 42.12
N LEU A 24 -17.46 4.23 42.91
CA LEU A 24 -18.55 3.26 42.61
C LEU A 24 -19.95 3.69 43.05
N ALA A 25 -20.12 4.92 43.53
CA ALA A 25 -21.43 5.42 44.05
C ALA A 25 -22.21 6.28 43.03
N THR A 26 -21.70 6.56 41.83
CA THR A 26 -22.48 7.24 40.80
C THR A 26 -22.61 6.32 39.57
N ARG A 27 -23.86 6.09 39.13
CA ARG A 27 -24.19 5.39 37.86
C ARG A 27 -23.62 6.21 36.67
N ALA A 28 -22.32 6.14 36.46
CA ALA A 28 -21.69 6.62 35.23
C ALA A 28 -21.26 5.39 34.41
N ALA A 29 -21.63 5.39 33.12
CA ALA A 29 -21.13 4.45 32.15
C ALA A 29 -19.58 4.35 32.25
N PRO A 30 -18.96 3.21 31.95
CA PRO A 30 -17.50 3.09 32.02
C PRO A 30 -16.90 4.17 31.12
N VAL A 31 -16.25 5.15 31.73
CA VAL A 31 -15.44 6.13 30.99
C VAL A 31 -14.27 5.35 30.43
N PHE A 32 -14.34 5.00 29.18
CA PHE A 32 -13.18 4.54 28.42
C PHE A 32 -12.19 5.71 28.40
N VAL A 33 -11.24 5.71 29.31
CA VAL A 33 -10.09 6.62 29.26
C VAL A 33 -9.20 6.08 28.13
N PRO A 34 -9.05 6.79 27.00
CA PRO A 34 -8.12 6.37 25.96
C PRO A 34 -6.74 6.18 26.57
N ALA A 35 -6.01 5.16 26.16
CA ALA A 35 -4.67 4.89 26.67
C ALA A 35 -3.70 6.08 26.52
N SER A 36 -4.01 7.03 25.63
CA SER A 36 -3.32 8.31 25.46
C SER A 36 -3.40 9.27 26.68
N VAL A 37 -4.39 9.11 27.55
CA VAL A 37 -4.54 9.93 28.78
C VAL A 37 -3.68 9.41 29.94
N LEU A 38 -3.25 8.16 29.87
CA LEU A 38 -2.35 7.55 30.89
C LEU A 38 -0.87 7.83 30.63
N GLY A 39 -0.55 8.79 29.78
CA GLY A 39 0.80 9.27 29.49
C GLY A 39 1.47 8.51 28.32
N ALA A 40 1.70 9.24 27.24
CA ALA A 40 2.44 8.77 26.04
C ALA A 40 3.91 8.33 26.34
N ALA A 41 4.31 8.35 27.58
CA ALA A 41 5.67 8.03 28.06
C ALA A 41 5.77 6.74 28.89
N ALA A 42 4.72 5.90 28.96
CA ALA A 42 4.89 4.59 29.59
C ALA A 42 5.67 3.66 28.61
N PRO A 43 6.93 3.27 28.91
CA PRO A 43 7.76 2.47 27.99
C PRO A 43 7.25 1.05 27.72
N SER A 44 6.11 0.65 28.26
CA SER A 44 5.68 -0.72 28.38
C SER A 44 4.48 -1.12 27.52
N LYS A 45 3.83 -0.20 26.76
CA LYS A 45 2.66 -0.60 25.96
C LYS A 45 3.04 -0.72 24.48
N LYS A 46 3.31 -1.94 24.03
CA LYS A 46 3.47 -2.24 22.62
C LYS A 46 2.16 -2.04 21.86
N ILE A 47 2.26 -1.59 20.62
CA ILE A 47 1.15 -1.50 19.71
C ILE A 47 0.69 -2.91 19.33
N ALA A 48 -0.58 -3.19 19.55
CA ALA A 48 -1.20 -4.48 19.26
C ALA A 48 -1.73 -4.52 17.81
N LEU A 49 -1.15 -5.36 16.98
CA LEU A 49 -1.41 -5.43 15.55
C LEU A 49 -2.15 -6.71 15.15
N GLY A 50 -3.05 -6.57 14.16
CA GLY A 50 -3.63 -7.68 13.41
C GLY A 50 -3.07 -7.79 12.00
N VAL A 51 -3.11 -8.98 11.40
CA VAL A 51 -2.81 -9.19 9.97
C VAL A 51 -4.06 -9.69 9.28
N ILE A 52 -4.47 -9.03 8.22
CA ILE A 52 -5.53 -9.47 7.31
C ILE A 52 -4.90 -9.81 5.96
N GLY A 53 -4.93 -11.10 5.59
CA GLY A 53 -4.21 -11.65 4.45
C GLY A 53 -2.80 -12.14 4.82
N CYS A 54 -2.68 -13.44 5.12
CA CYS A 54 -1.43 -14.11 5.50
C CYS A 54 -0.64 -14.63 4.28
N GLY A 55 -0.79 -13.95 3.14
CA GLY A 55 -0.17 -14.31 1.88
C GLY A 55 1.33 -14.01 1.79
N ARG A 56 1.86 -14.09 0.57
CA ARG A 56 3.29 -13.93 0.29
C ARG A 56 3.85 -12.63 0.87
N ILE A 57 3.27 -11.47 0.56
CA ILE A 57 3.86 -10.18 0.93
C ILE A 57 3.83 -9.94 2.44
N ALA A 58 2.73 -10.29 3.11
CA ALA A 58 2.67 -10.23 4.57
C ALA A 58 3.72 -11.12 5.21
N HIS A 59 3.84 -12.37 4.73
CA HIS A 59 4.75 -13.36 5.28
C HIS A 59 6.22 -13.04 5.03
N THR A 60 6.59 -12.61 3.81
CA THR A 60 8.00 -12.45 3.43
C THR A 60 8.55 -11.06 3.69
N PHE A 61 7.71 -10.04 3.74
CA PHE A 61 8.14 -8.66 3.84
C PHE A 61 7.47 -7.87 4.97
N ASN A 62 6.12 -7.68 4.96
CA ASN A 62 5.51 -6.70 5.84
C ASN A 62 5.68 -7.01 7.33
N VAL A 63 5.33 -8.23 7.76
CA VAL A 63 5.48 -8.64 9.16
C VAL A 63 6.94 -8.61 9.61
N PRO A 64 7.91 -9.18 8.85
CA PRO A 64 9.32 -9.04 9.18
C PRO A 64 9.80 -7.58 9.26
N SER A 65 9.35 -6.70 8.36
CA SER A 65 9.70 -5.28 8.34
C SER A 65 9.20 -4.53 9.59
N CYS A 66 7.99 -4.81 10.08
CA CYS A 66 7.52 -4.27 11.35
C CYS A 66 8.40 -4.66 12.54
N LEU A 67 8.94 -5.87 12.53
CA LEU A 67 9.67 -6.47 13.67
C LEU A 67 11.18 -6.20 13.66
N LYS A 68 11.75 -5.71 12.54
CA LYS A 68 13.17 -5.41 12.42
C LYS A 68 13.59 -4.17 13.23
N GLY A 69 14.90 -4.04 13.48
CA GLY A 69 15.52 -2.81 13.98
C GLY A 69 14.92 -2.29 15.29
N GLY A 70 14.52 -3.18 16.21
CA GLY A 70 13.85 -2.82 17.46
C GLY A 70 12.32 -2.80 17.39
N GLY A 71 11.69 -3.09 16.23
CA GLY A 71 10.24 -3.14 16.09
C GLY A 71 9.55 -4.08 17.09
N LYS A 72 10.19 -5.19 17.45
CA LYS A 72 9.72 -6.12 18.51
C LYS A 72 9.56 -5.48 19.89
N ALA A 73 10.23 -4.38 20.14
CA ALA A 73 10.08 -3.65 21.40
C ALA A 73 8.82 -2.75 21.39
N ILE A 74 8.30 -2.39 20.21
CA ILE A 74 7.23 -1.40 20.06
C ILE A 74 5.91 -1.98 19.56
N CYS A 75 5.89 -3.17 18.94
CA CYS A 75 4.65 -3.80 18.49
C CYS A 75 4.65 -5.32 18.64
N ASP A 76 3.44 -5.89 18.73
CA ASP A 76 3.18 -7.33 18.70
C ASP A 76 2.01 -7.63 17.76
N PHE A 77 2.10 -8.75 17.03
CA PHE A 77 0.99 -9.26 16.21
C PHE A 77 0.15 -10.24 17.04
N ILE A 78 -1.03 -9.83 17.48
CA ILE A 78 -1.89 -10.58 18.41
C ILE A 78 -3.11 -11.23 17.73
N ALA A 79 -3.37 -10.94 16.46
CA ALA A 79 -4.48 -11.53 15.71
C ALA A 79 -4.13 -11.69 14.23
N LEU A 80 -4.66 -12.75 13.62
CA LEU A 80 -4.46 -13.11 12.23
C LEU A 80 -5.79 -13.42 11.55
N SER A 81 -5.96 -13.01 10.30
CA SER A 81 -7.10 -13.42 9.48
C SER A 81 -6.66 -13.78 8.06
N ASP A 82 -7.16 -14.91 7.58
CA ASP A 82 -7.07 -15.33 6.18
C ASP A 82 -8.22 -16.29 5.87
N VAL A 83 -8.84 -16.14 4.71
CA VAL A 83 -9.88 -17.05 4.22
C VAL A 83 -9.33 -18.45 3.89
N ASP A 84 -8.01 -18.59 3.70
CA ASP A 84 -7.27 -19.84 3.57
C ASP A 84 -6.62 -20.24 4.89
N LEU A 85 -7.20 -21.23 5.57
CA LEU A 85 -6.70 -21.69 6.87
C LEU A 85 -5.27 -22.27 6.81
N ALA A 86 -4.82 -22.77 5.64
CA ALA A 86 -3.45 -23.24 5.49
C ALA A 86 -2.46 -22.06 5.56
N ARG A 87 -2.78 -20.91 4.94
CA ARG A 87 -1.98 -19.67 5.01
C ARG A 87 -1.98 -19.09 6.41
N LEU A 88 -3.15 -19.06 7.04
CA LEU A 88 -3.30 -18.59 8.40
C LEU A 88 -2.46 -19.43 9.39
N LYS A 89 -2.55 -20.77 9.32
CA LYS A 89 -1.73 -21.69 10.13
C LYS A 89 -0.23 -21.51 9.87
N ASN A 90 0.14 -21.26 8.60
CA ASN A 90 1.54 -21.03 8.24
C ASN A 90 2.09 -19.72 8.84
N MET A 91 1.31 -18.62 8.79
CA MET A 91 1.69 -17.36 9.42
C MET A 91 1.78 -17.47 10.93
N ARG A 92 0.81 -18.14 11.57
CA ARG A 92 0.85 -18.40 13.00
C ARG A 92 2.12 -19.13 13.42
N ARG A 93 2.51 -20.20 12.69
CA ARG A 93 3.77 -20.92 12.96
C ARG A 93 5.00 -20.03 12.82
N LYS A 94 5.02 -19.14 11.83
CA LYS A 94 6.12 -18.18 11.64
C LYS A 94 6.24 -17.22 12.83
N LEU A 95 5.13 -16.73 13.33
CA LEU A 95 5.11 -15.78 14.46
C LEU A 95 5.36 -16.47 15.80
N ALA A 96 4.99 -17.75 15.95
CA ALA A 96 5.29 -18.59 17.11
C ALA A 96 6.76 -19.02 17.19
N ALA A 97 7.57 -18.74 16.16
CA ALA A 97 9.00 -18.97 16.22
C ALA A 97 9.60 -18.19 17.39
N LYS A 98 10.34 -18.91 18.26
CA LYS A 98 10.95 -18.36 19.46
C LYS A 98 11.95 -17.24 19.14
N ASP A 99 11.95 -16.18 19.94
CA ASP A 99 13.04 -15.22 19.90
C ASP A 99 14.36 -15.86 20.36
N MET A 100 15.47 -15.12 20.26
CA MET A 100 16.78 -15.61 20.69
C MET A 100 16.84 -15.94 22.20
N GLN A 101 15.84 -15.53 23.00
CA GLN A 101 15.69 -15.84 24.40
C GLN A 101 14.68 -16.98 24.66
N GLY A 102 14.20 -17.66 23.63
CA GLY A 102 13.29 -18.81 23.76
C GLY A 102 11.83 -18.44 24.08
N ARG A 103 11.43 -17.16 23.99
CA ARG A 103 10.05 -16.70 24.21
C ARG A 103 9.26 -16.83 22.92
N ASP A 104 8.03 -17.35 22.99
CA ASP A 104 7.11 -17.38 21.86
C ASP A 104 6.70 -15.95 21.49
N LEU A 105 7.00 -15.55 20.27
CA LEU A 105 6.72 -14.20 19.78
C LEU A 105 5.22 -13.91 19.68
N VAL A 106 4.40 -14.95 19.51
CA VAL A 106 2.92 -14.85 19.44
C VAL A 106 2.30 -16.21 19.79
N ALA A 107 2.54 -16.74 20.99
CA ALA A 107 1.96 -18.03 21.41
C ALA A 107 0.42 -18.05 21.32
N ASP A 108 -0.22 -16.90 21.51
CA ASP A 108 -1.67 -16.75 21.66
C ASP A 108 -2.34 -15.90 20.56
N ALA A 109 -1.75 -15.79 19.34
CA ALA A 109 -2.40 -15.07 18.26
C ALA A 109 -3.76 -15.67 17.93
N ARG A 110 -4.81 -14.84 18.09
CA ARG A 110 -6.18 -15.18 17.71
C ARG A 110 -6.29 -15.31 16.21
N CYS A 111 -6.90 -16.38 15.73
CA CYS A 111 -7.01 -16.72 14.32
C CYS A 111 -8.46 -16.67 13.86
N TYR A 112 -8.74 -15.91 12.81
CA TYR A 112 -10.07 -15.72 12.25
C TYR A 112 -10.08 -16.00 10.75
N GLN A 113 -11.05 -16.74 10.26
CA GLN A 113 -11.25 -16.90 8.82
C GLN A 113 -11.98 -15.68 8.23
N ASP A 114 -12.89 -15.07 8.99
CA ASP A 114 -13.55 -13.81 8.63
C ASP A 114 -12.84 -12.62 9.31
N TYR A 115 -12.28 -11.71 8.51
CA TYR A 115 -11.57 -10.52 8.99
C TYR A 115 -12.44 -9.56 9.82
N ARG A 116 -13.77 -9.56 9.63
CA ARG A 116 -14.69 -8.70 10.40
C ARG A 116 -14.67 -9.07 11.89
N ARG A 117 -14.49 -10.35 12.18
CA ARG A 117 -14.30 -10.82 13.56
C ARG A 117 -12.97 -10.35 14.15
N LEU A 118 -11.92 -10.25 13.34
CA LEU A 118 -10.65 -9.65 13.77
C LEU A 118 -10.84 -8.16 14.05
N LEU A 119 -11.52 -7.42 13.18
CA LEU A 119 -11.76 -5.99 13.38
C LEU A 119 -12.59 -5.68 14.65
N SER A 120 -13.48 -6.58 15.07
CA SER A 120 -14.25 -6.42 16.30
C SER A 120 -13.45 -6.62 17.58
N ASP A 121 -12.20 -7.05 17.51
CA ASP A 121 -11.34 -7.24 18.67
C ASP A 121 -10.92 -5.88 19.28
N PRO A 122 -11.36 -5.57 20.52
CA PRO A 122 -11.05 -4.29 21.15
C PRO A 122 -9.57 -4.15 21.57
N ALA A 123 -8.84 -5.26 21.64
CA ALA A 123 -7.43 -5.23 22.01
C ALA A 123 -6.49 -4.81 20.88
N LEU A 124 -6.98 -4.73 19.63
CA LEU A 124 -6.19 -4.29 18.49
C LEU A 124 -6.13 -2.78 18.40
N ASP A 125 -4.93 -2.24 18.21
CA ASP A 125 -4.69 -0.83 17.89
C ASP A 125 -4.72 -0.59 16.36
N GLY A 126 -4.21 -1.55 15.58
CA GLY A 126 -4.14 -1.43 14.12
C GLY A 126 -4.08 -2.74 13.36
N VAL A 127 -4.27 -2.66 12.06
CA VAL A 127 -4.26 -3.81 11.15
C VAL A 127 -3.37 -3.59 9.94
N LEU A 128 -2.66 -4.64 9.55
CA LEU A 128 -1.91 -4.73 8.30
C LEU A 128 -2.76 -5.50 7.30
N ILE A 129 -3.20 -4.83 6.23
CA ILE A 129 -4.03 -5.40 5.16
C ILE A 129 -3.13 -5.75 3.98
N ALA A 130 -3.03 -7.04 3.64
CA ALA A 130 -2.20 -7.57 2.58
C ALA A 130 -2.95 -8.64 1.74
N THR A 131 -4.18 -8.34 1.44
CA THR A 131 -5.14 -9.13 0.65
C THR A 131 -4.96 -8.89 -0.86
N PRO A 132 -5.71 -9.56 -1.74
CA PRO A 132 -5.84 -9.14 -3.14
C PRO A 132 -6.38 -7.72 -3.28
N ASP A 133 -5.97 -7.04 -4.37
CA ASP A 133 -6.20 -5.61 -4.58
C ASP A 133 -7.68 -5.19 -4.45
N PHE A 134 -8.59 -6.01 -4.95
CA PHE A 134 -10.04 -5.71 -4.96
C PHE A 134 -10.70 -5.69 -3.57
N TRP A 135 -10.01 -6.18 -2.55
CA TRP A 135 -10.45 -6.11 -1.17
C TRP A 135 -9.98 -4.87 -0.41
N HIS A 136 -8.95 -4.19 -0.91
CA HIS A 136 -8.26 -3.12 -0.20
C HIS A 136 -9.20 -2.03 0.31
N ALA A 137 -10.08 -1.52 -0.56
CA ALA A 137 -10.91 -0.38 -0.21
C ALA A 137 -11.92 -0.72 0.89
N GLN A 138 -12.66 -1.81 0.75
CA GLN A 138 -13.65 -2.21 1.74
C GLN A 138 -13.00 -2.48 3.10
N MET A 139 -11.94 -3.28 3.13
CA MET A 139 -11.27 -3.63 4.38
C MET A 139 -10.65 -2.40 5.07
N ALA A 140 -10.07 -1.46 4.31
CA ALA A 140 -9.51 -0.24 4.87
C ALA A 140 -10.59 0.67 5.48
N VAL A 141 -11.72 0.86 4.79
CA VAL A 141 -12.86 1.65 5.29
C VAL A 141 -13.44 1.01 6.55
N GLU A 142 -13.70 -0.30 6.54
CA GLU A 142 -14.25 -1.02 7.70
C GLU A 142 -13.28 -1.04 8.88
N ALA A 143 -11.98 -1.14 8.64
CA ALA A 143 -10.97 -1.04 9.70
C ALA A 143 -10.97 0.36 10.35
N CYS A 144 -11.00 1.43 9.55
CA CYS A 144 -11.12 2.80 10.07
C CYS A 144 -12.41 2.98 10.89
N ARG A 145 -13.56 2.48 10.42
CA ARG A 145 -14.85 2.50 11.15
C ARG A 145 -14.75 1.75 12.48
N ALA A 146 -14.02 0.65 12.51
CA ALA A 146 -13.76 -0.13 13.73
C ALA A 146 -12.72 0.52 14.65
N GLY A 147 -12.27 1.74 14.35
CA GLY A 147 -11.29 2.47 15.18
C GLY A 147 -9.86 1.94 15.06
N LYS A 148 -9.51 1.17 14.03
CA LYS A 148 -8.18 0.61 13.83
C LYS A 148 -7.35 1.51 12.91
N ASP A 149 -6.08 1.69 13.25
CA ASP A 149 -5.11 2.27 12.33
C ASP A 149 -4.70 1.23 11.28
N VAL A 150 -4.34 1.68 10.07
CA VAL A 150 -4.23 0.78 8.92
C VAL A 150 -2.88 0.91 8.22
N PHE A 151 -2.20 -0.20 8.00
CA PHE A 151 -1.23 -0.34 6.92
C PHE A 151 -1.90 -1.06 5.76
N LEU A 152 -2.03 -0.41 4.62
CA LEU A 152 -2.68 -0.95 3.43
C LEU A 152 -1.64 -1.26 2.35
N GLN A 153 -1.58 -2.49 1.87
CA GLN A 153 -0.73 -2.82 0.73
C GLN A 153 -1.13 -2.04 -0.53
N LYS A 154 -0.15 -1.83 -1.41
CA LYS A 154 -0.35 -1.24 -2.74
C LYS A 154 -0.94 -2.29 -3.72
N PRO A 155 -1.69 -1.85 -4.74
CA PRO A 155 -2.21 -0.51 -4.98
C PRO A 155 -3.24 -0.12 -3.93
N MET A 156 -3.38 1.19 -3.66
CA MET A 156 -4.34 1.68 -2.66
C MET A 156 -5.77 1.24 -3.00
N ALA A 157 -6.18 1.39 -4.25
CA ALA A 157 -7.51 1.04 -4.73
C ALA A 157 -7.49 0.68 -6.22
N LEU A 158 -8.59 0.11 -6.73
CA LEU A 158 -8.79 -0.20 -8.15
C LEU A 158 -9.66 0.83 -8.89
N THR A 159 -10.29 1.77 -8.17
CA THR A 159 -11.05 2.89 -8.76
C THR A 159 -10.80 4.18 -7.97
N ILE A 160 -11.11 5.30 -8.62
CA ILE A 160 -10.91 6.63 -8.02
C ILE A 160 -11.81 6.82 -6.80
N GLY A 161 -13.07 6.40 -6.89
CA GLY A 161 -14.04 6.51 -5.79
C GLY A 161 -13.69 5.62 -4.60
N GLU A 162 -13.17 4.41 -4.85
CA GLU A 162 -12.65 3.54 -3.80
C GLU A 162 -11.49 4.20 -3.03
N GLY A 163 -10.52 4.77 -3.74
CA GLY A 163 -9.39 5.47 -3.12
C GLY A 163 -9.84 6.69 -2.32
N ARG A 164 -10.77 7.48 -2.84
CA ARG A 164 -11.36 8.62 -2.12
C ARG A 164 -12.09 8.18 -0.85
N ALA A 165 -12.86 7.10 -0.89
CA ALA A 165 -13.54 6.55 0.27
C ALA A 165 -12.55 6.11 1.38
N ILE A 166 -11.39 5.57 1.02
CA ILE A 166 -10.32 5.25 1.99
C ILE A 166 -9.82 6.51 2.70
N VAL A 167 -9.52 7.56 1.93
CA VAL A 167 -9.04 8.85 2.50
C VAL A 167 -10.09 9.46 3.42
N ASP A 168 -11.33 9.51 2.98
CA ASP A 168 -12.44 10.10 3.73
C ASP A 168 -12.68 9.31 5.03
N ALA A 169 -12.62 7.97 4.99
CA ALA A 169 -12.74 7.12 6.18
C ALA A 169 -11.61 7.37 7.18
N ALA A 170 -10.35 7.41 6.74
CA ALA A 170 -9.23 7.67 7.63
C ALA A 170 -9.34 9.04 8.29
N LYS A 171 -9.75 10.07 7.56
CA LYS A 171 -10.01 11.42 8.10
C LYS A 171 -11.18 11.44 9.08
N LYS A 172 -12.35 10.91 8.68
CA LYS A 172 -13.56 10.91 9.49
C LYS A 172 -13.37 10.23 10.84
N TYR A 173 -12.72 9.07 10.83
CA TYR A 173 -12.50 8.28 12.06
C TYR A 173 -11.17 8.59 12.75
N ASN A 174 -10.43 9.60 12.27
CA ASN A 174 -9.13 10.01 12.81
C ASN A 174 -8.16 8.83 12.96
N ARG A 175 -7.96 8.08 11.86
CA ARG A 175 -7.06 6.93 11.84
C ARG A 175 -5.79 7.22 11.07
N ILE A 176 -4.68 6.67 11.56
CA ILE A 176 -3.41 6.61 10.84
C ILE A 176 -3.57 5.56 9.75
N LEU A 177 -3.50 5.96 8.49
CA LEU A 177 -3.48 5.05 7.36
C LEU A 177 -2.26 5.30 6.50
N ARG A 178 -1.50 4.24 6.22
CA ARG A 178 -0.30 4.29 5.38
C ARG A 178 -0.40 3.26 4.26
N THR A 179 0.01 3.63 3.05
CA THR A 179 0.06 2.70 1.91
C THR A 179 1.45 2.10 1.71
N GLY A 180 1.52 0.91 1.12
CA GLY A 180 2.73 0.11 0.95
C GLY A 180 3.65 0.58 -0.18
N THR A 181 3.96 1.87 -0.30
CA THR A 181 4.88 2.44 -1.29
C THR A 181 6.32 2.44 -0.77
N GLN A 182 6.97 1.27 -0.74
CA GLN A 182 8.27 1.07 -0.12
C GLN A 182 9.41 1.92 -0.71
N GLN A 183 9.32 2.34 -1.98
CA GLN A 183 10.33 3.19 -2.62
C GLN A 183 10.54 4.53 -1.92
N ARG A 184 9.55 4.99 -1.14
CA ARG A 184 9.72 6.19 -0.30
C ARG A 184 10.72 6.04 0.84
N THR A 185 11.15 4.82 1.14
CA THR A 185 12.12 4.52 2.19
C THR A 185 13.43 3.95 1.65
N GLU A 186 13.56 3.86 0.33
CA GLU A 186 14.78 3.38 -0.32
C GLU A 186 15.67 4.53 -0.78
N GLU A 187 16.93 4.52 -0.33
CA GLU A 187 17.88 5.62 -0.47
C GLU A 187 18.07 6.08 -1.92
N ASN A 188 18.19 5.13 -2.85
CA ASN A 188 18.39 5.47 -4.27
C ASN A 188 17.21 6.20 -4.91
N PHE A 189 15.98 5.90 -4.48
CA PHE A 189 14.78 6.62 -4.96
C PHE A 189 14.67 8.00 -4.33
N ILE A 190 14.96 8.09 -3.02
CA ILE A 190 14.97 9.37 -2.31
C ILE A 190 16.00 10.30 -2.94
N HIS A 191 17.23 9.82 -3.11
CA HIS A 191 18.33 10.61 -3.67
C HIS A 191 18.05 11.08 -5.10
N ALA A 192 17.43 10.23 -5.95
CA ALA A 192 17.01 10.63 -7.30
C ALA A 192 16.02 11.80 -7.26
N VAL A 193 15.00 11.70 -6.43
CA VAL A 193 13.98 12.75 -6.24
C VAL A 193 14.62 14.05 -5.74
N GLU A 194 15.54 13.97 -4.78
CA GLU A 194 16.28 15.12 -4.27
C GLU A 194 17.07 15.84 -5.35
N CYS A 195 17.87 15.10 -6.12
CA CYS A 195 18.69 15.66 -7.20
C CYS A 195 17.82 16.34 -8.28
N VAL A 196 16.67 15.73 -8.61
CA VAL A 196 15.70 16.32 -9.55
C VAL A 196 15.10 17.60 -8.99
N ARG A 197 14.68 17.60 -7.73
CA ARG A 197 14.07 18.78 -7.06
C ARG A 197 15.05 19.92 -6.83
N GLU A 198 16.34 19.62 -6.73
CA GLU A 198 17.40 20.64 -6.73
C GLU A 198 17.64 21.26 -8.10
N GLY A 199 16.99 20.76 -9.16
CA GLY A 199 17.16 21.28 -10.52
C GLY A 199 18.44 20.84 -11.20
N ARG A 200 19.10 19.72 -10.75
CA ARG A 200 20.39 19.27 -11.30
C ARG A 200 20.33 18.91 -12.80
N ILE A 201 19.14 18.64 -13.33
CA ILE A 201 18.88 18.42 -14.79
C ILE A 201 18.04 19.54 -15.42
N GLY A 202 17.90 20.69 -14.74
CA GLY A 202 17.04 21.76 -15.20
C GLY A 202 15.55 21.40 -15.12
N LYS A 203 14.71 22.03 -15.98
CA LYS A 203 13.28 21.74 -16.04
C LYS A 203 13.05 20.32 -16.56
N VAL A 204 12.33 19.52 -15.80
CA VAL A 204 11.91 18.17 -16.25
C VAL A 204 10.83 18.31 -17.29
N VAL A 205 11.03 17.72 -18.46
CA VAL A 205 10.07 17.72 -19.57
C VAL A 205 9.41 16.36 -19.76
N ARG A 206 10.09 15.28 -19.34
CA ARG A 206 9.57 13.91 -19.44
C ARG A 206 10.06 13.06 -18.29
N VAL A 207 9.18 12.16 -17.81
CA VAL A 207 9.54 11.07 -16.89
C VAL A 207 9.18 9.74 -17.54
N GLU A 208 10.14 8.84 -17.63
CA GLU A 208 9.95 7.51 -18.23
C GLU A 208 9.87 6.47 -17.13
N VAL A 209 8.78 5.72 -17.12
CA VAL A 209 8.46 4.70 -16.13
C VAL A 209 8.46 3.34 -16.81
N GLY A 210 9.45 2.51 -16.50
CA GLY A 210 9.52 1.14 -16.98
C GLY A 210 8.90 0.16 -15.99
N VAL A 211 7.95 -0.67 -16.44
CA VAL A 211 7.35 -1.73 -15.62
C VAL A 211 7.59 -3.10 -16.26
N PRO A 212 7.77 -4.19 -15.46
CA PRO A 212 7.85 -5.54 -16.02
C PRO A 212 6.60 -5.88 -16.83
N ASP A 213 6.72 -6.80 -17.76
CA ASP A 213 5.56 -7.37 -18.45
C ASP A 213 4.78 -8.27 -17.50
N ASP A 214 3.46 -8.33 -17.68
CA ASP A 214 2.65 -9.35 -17.04
C ASP A 214 2.99 -10.75 -17.62
N PRO A 215 2.80 -11.82 -16.84
CA PRO A 215 3.02 -13.18 -17.33
C PRO A 215 2.19 -13.47 -18.56
N LYS A 216 2.67 -14.43 -19.35
CA LYS A 216 1.98 -14.91 -20.54
C LYS A 216 0.57 -15.40 -20.23
N GLU A 217 -0.28 -15.29 -21.22
CA GLU A 217 -1.65 -15.81 -21.22
C GLU A 217 -1.74 -17.25 -20.70
N TYR A 218 -2.76 -17.52 -19.90
CA TYR A 218 -3.10 -18.87 -19.47
C TYR A 218 -4.49 -19.25 -19.97
N ASN A 219 -4.67 -20.50 -20.39
CA ASN A 219 -5.96 -21.01 -20.82
C ASN A 219 -6.98 -20.97 -19.70
N LEU A 220 -8.27 -20.95 -20.03
CA LEU A 220 -9.32 -21.08 -19.04
C LEU A 220 -9.14 -22.40 -18.29
N PRO A 221 -9.04 -22.39 -16.96
CA PRO A 221 -8.93 -23.61 -16.18
C PRO A 221 -10.23 -24.38 -16.22
N LEU A 222 -10.15 -25.67 -16.02
CA LEU A 222 -11.29 -26.47 -15.58
C LEU A 222 -11.70 -26.02 -14.18
N GLU A 223 -12.98 -26.16 -13.88
CA GLU A 223 -13.50 -25.99 -12.52
C GLU A 223 -12.84 -27.02 -11.59
N GLU A 224 -12.37 -26.56 -10.43
CA GLU A 224 -11.75 -27.38 -9.41
C GLU A 224 -12.64 -27.39 -8.16
N PRO A 225 -12.65 -28.47 -7.35
CA PRO A 225 -13.35 -28.45 -6.06
C PRO A 225 -12.71 -27.42 -5.12
N VAL A 226 -13.55 -26.68 -4.41
CA VAL A 226 -13.08 -25.77 -3.37
C VAL A 226 -12.46 -26.58 -2.23
N PRO A 227 -11.23 -26.29 -1.79
CA PRO A 227 -10.66 -26.95 -0.62
C PRO A 227 -11.49 -26.68 0.64
N ASP A 228 -11.67 -27.70 1.51
CA ASP A 228 -12.49 -27.61 2.73
C ASP A 228 -12.02 -26.52 3.72
N ASP A 229 -10.74 -26.16 3.66
CA ASP A 229 -10.11 -25.15 4.50
C ASP A 229 -10.01 -23.77 3.83
N PHE A 230 -10.81 -23.51 2.77
CA PHE A 230 -10.80 -22.29 2.00
C PHE A 230 -12.18 -21.70 1.80
N ASP A 231 -12.47 -20.53 2.36
CA ASP A 231 -13.71 -19.80 2.14
C ASP A 231 -13.69 -19.07 0.80
N TRP A 232 -14.11 -19.75 -0.26
CA TRP A 232 -14.13 -19.21 -1.62
C TRP A 232 -15.10 -18.05 -1.78
N ASN A 233 -16.26 -18.08 -1.15
CA ASN A 233 -17.24 -17.01 -1.22
C ASN A 233 -16.71 -15.71 -0.61
N MET A 234 -16.08 -15.79 0.56
CA MET A 234 -15.41 -14.65 1.18
C MET A 234 -14.19 -14.22 0.37
N TRP A 235 -13.45 -15.16 -0.25
CA TRP A 235 -12.33 -14.78 -1.11
C TRP A 235 -12.78 -13.92 -2.29
N LEU A 236 -13.90 -14.28 -2.97
CA LEU A 236 -14.48 -13.52 -4.08
C LEU A 236 -14.97 -12.12 -3.67
N GLY A 237 -15.48 -11.96 -2.47
CA GLY A 237 -15.91 -10.67 -1.92
C GLY A 237 -16.83 -9.89 -2.85
N SER A 238 -16.44 -8.70 -3.26
CA SER A 238 -17.20 -7.82 -4.16
C SER A 238 -17.23 -8.27 -5.61
N THR A 239 -16.39 -9.23 -6.02
CA THR A 239 -16.28 -9.65 -7.42
C THR A 239 -17.37 -10.63 -7.81
N PRO A 240 -17.64 -10.85 -9.12
CA PRO A 240 -18.65 -11.80 -9.57
C PRO A 240 -18.44 -13.20 -9.01
N ASP A 241 -19.54 -13.92 -8.81
CA ASP A 241 -19.49 -15.33 -8.45
C ASP A 241 -19.01 -16.16 -9.65
N VAL A 242 -17.92 -16.90 -9.45
CA VAL A 242 -17.30 -17.74 -10.48
C VAL A 242 -16.76 -19.02 -9.85
N PRO A 243 -16.67 -20.12 -10.60
CA PRO A 243 -16.10 -21.36 -10.10
C PRO A 243 -14.68 -21.22 -9.59
N TYR A 244 -14.34 -22.00 -8.58
CA TYR A 244 -12.99 -22.06 -8.04
C TYR A 244 -12.01 -22.67 -9.02
N ALA A 245 -10.80 -22.10 -9.06
CA ALA A 245 -9.61 -22.68 -9.64
C ALA A 245 -8.37 -22.09 -8.96
N GLN A 246 -7.37 -22.92 -8.68
CA GLN A 246 -6.11 -22.46 -8.07
C GLN A 246 -5.42 -21.38 -8.91
N LEU A 247 -5.49 -21.49 -10.23
CA LEU A 247 -4.93 -20.50 -11.16
C LEU A 247 -5.67 -19.16 -11.14
N ARG A 248 -6.87 -19.11 -10.60
CA ARG A 248 -7.63 -17.88 -10.41
C ARG A 248 -7.23 -17.17 -9.11
N SER A 249 -6.97 -17.91 -8.06
CA SER A 249 -6.65 -17.37 -6.75
C SER A 249 -5.14 -17.41 -6.46
N HIS A 250 -4.70 -18.42 -5.77
CA HIS A 250 -3.31 -18.70 -5.49
C HIS A 250 -3.07 -20.19 -5.48
N GLN A 251 -1.92 -20.58 -6.00
CA GLN A 251 -1.55 -21.98 -6.09
C GLN A 251 -1.24 -22.54 -4.68
N ARG A 252 -1.63 -23.78 -4.47
CA ARG A 252 -1.17 -24.62 -3.37
C ARG A 252 -0.06 -25.53 -3.88
N GLY A 253 0.97 -25.73 -3.07
CA GLY A 253 2.02 -26.70 -3.36
C GLY A 253 1.51 -28.14 -3.20
N LYS A 254 2.32 -29.11 -3.58
CA LYS A 254 2.04 -30.53 -3.35
C LYS A 254 1.70 -30.78 -1.87
N ASN A 255 0.73 -31.66 -1.62
CA ASN A 255 0.22 -32.00 -0.28
C ASN A 255 -0.36 -30.80 0.50
N GLY A 256 -1.01 -29.83 -0.15
CA GLY A 256 -1.65 -28.69 0.48
C GLY A 256 -0.70 -27.66 1.10
N LYS A 257 0.61 -27.75 0.86
CA LYS A 257 1.58 -26.79 1.36
C LYS A 257 1.34 -25.40 0.79
N VAL A 258 1.56 -24.35 1.60
CA VAL A 258 1.47 -22.95 1.15
C VAL A 258 2.54 -22.69 0.08
N SER A 259 2.10 -22.19 -1.07
CA SER A 259 2.99 -21.67 -2.12
C SER A 259 3.11 -20.16 -2.02
N PHE A 260 4.31 -19.65 -2.18
CA PHE A 260 4.62 -18.22 -2.29
C PHE A 260 4.93 -17.78 -3.72
N ALA A 261 4.63 -18.61 -4.71
CA ALA A 261 4.67 -18.21 -6.12
C ALA A 261 3.73 -16.99 -6.35
N ARG A 262 3.95 -16.29 -7.46
CA ARG A 262 3.05 -15.18 -7.86
C ARG A 262 1.64 -15.75 -8.05
N PRO A 263 0.62 -15.22 -7.36
CA PRO A 263 -0.74 -15.74 -7.45
C PRO A 263 -1.40 -15.34 -8.78
N GLY A 264 -2.28 -16.19 -9.29
CA GLY A 264 -2.95 -15.98 -10.56
C GLY A 264 -3.88 -14.76 -10.59
N TRP A 265 -4.49 -14.40 -9.46
CA TRP A 265 -5.37 -13.23 -9.37
C TRP A 265 -4.70 -11.92 -9.83
N MET A 266 -3.36 -11.83 -9.71
CA MET A 266 -2.58 -10.66 -10.14
C MET A 266 -2.54 -10.47 -11.67
N THR A 267 -3.13 -11.37 -12.43
CA THR A 267 -3.18 -11.36 -13.91
C THR A 267 -4.60 -11.39 -14.45
N ILE A 268 -5.61 -11.17 -13.58
CA ILE A 268 -7.04 -11.20 -13.94
C ILE A 268 -7.66 -9.82 -13.69
N GLN A 269 -8.19 -9.17 -14.74
CA GLN A 269 -8.73 -7.80 -14.70
C GLN A 269 -9.80 -7.58 -13.62
N THR A 270 -10.59 -8.61 -13.31
CA THR A 270 -11.59 -8.55 -12.24
C THR A 270 -10.97 -8.24 -10.88
N TYR A 271 -9.72 -8.63 -10.66
CA TYR A 271 -9.06 -8.60 -9.36
C TYR A 271 -7.94 -7.56 -9.26
N THR A 272 -7.41 -7.08 -10.38
CA THR A 272 -6.27 -6.16 -10.43
C THR A 272 -6.25 -5.34 -11.72
N MET A 273 -5.44 -4.31 -11.77
CA MET A 273 -5.14 -3.53 -12.99
C MET A 273 -3.82 -3.97 -13.66
N GLY A 274 -3.26 -5.13 -13.29
CA GLY A 274 -1.99 -5.60 -13.83
C GLY A 274 -0.78 -4.77 -13.41
N MET A 275 0.24 -4.71 -14.25
CA MET A 275 1.51 -4.06 -13.93
C MET A 275 1.40 -2.55 -13.77
N VAL A 276 0.43 -1.89 -14.39
CA VAL A 276 0.18 -0.45 -14.18
C VAL A 276 -0.09 -0.11 -12.72
N ALA A 277 -0.77 -1.01 -11.98
CA ALA A 277 -1.02 -0.83 -10.55
C ALA A 277 -0.04 -1.60 -9.66
N ASN A 278 0.56 -2.66 -10.15
CA ASN A 278 1.48 -3.47 -9.35
C ASN A 278 2.83 -2.77 -9.18
N TRP A 279 3.67 -2.76 -10.21
CA TRP A 279 4.94 -2.01 -10.23
C TRP A 279 4.73 -0.52 -10.47
N GLY A 280 3.71 -0.19 -11.28
CA GLY A 280 3.35 1.18 -11.59
C GLY A 280 3.04 2.01 -10.34
N ALA A 281 2.35 1.47 -9.34
CA ALA A 281 2.07 2.21 -8.09
C ALA A 281 3.35 2.71 -7.40
N HIS A 282 4.43 1.93 -7.41
CA HIS A 282 5.72 2.34 -6.84
C HIS A 282 6.41 3.41 -7.70
N HIS A 283 6.52 3.13 -9.01
CA HIS A 283 7.26 4.01 -9.92
C HIS A 283 6.53 5.33 -10.19
N MET A 284 5.18 5.32 -10.28
CA MET A 284 4.38 6.55 -10.41
C MET A 284 4.51 7.45 -9.18
N ASP A 285 4.53 6.89 -7.98
CA ASP A 285 4.77 7.66 -6.76
C ASP A 285 6.13 8.38 -6.82
N THR A 286 7.18 7.68 -7.22
CA THR A 286 8.50 8.28 -7.41
C THR A 286 8.51 9.34 -8.50
N ALA A 287 7.85 9.08 -9.65
CA ALA A 287 7.76 10.01 -10.78
C ALA A 287 7.04 11.30 -10.39
N ILE A 288 5.88 11.20 -9.74
CA ILE A 288 5.08 12.33 -9.28
C ILE A 288 5.86 13.16 -8.25
N ARG A 289 6.54 12.53 -7.29
CA ARG A 289 7.40 13.21 -6.31
C ARG A 289 8.55 13.96 -6.95
N GLY A 290 9.21 13.37 -7.95
CA GLY A 290 10.29 14.03 -8.66
C GLY A 290 9.82 15.25 -9.44
N LEU A 291 8.59 15.22 -9.99
CA LEU A 291 7.97 16.39 -10.64
C LEU A 291 7.53 17.47 -9.64
N GLY A 292 7.40 17.18 -8.36
CA GLY A 292 6.81 18.10 -7.38
C GLY A 292 5.28 18.23 -7.49
N GLU A 293 4.61 17.21 -8.01
CA GLU A 293 3.17 17.20 -8.31
C GLU A 293 2.37 16.32 -7.34
N GLU A 294 2.85 16.12 -6.11
CA GLU A 294 2.27 15.19 -5.15
C GLU A 294 0.81 15.49 -4.80
N LEU A 295 0.42 16.77 -4.82
CA LEU A 295 -0.96 17.22 -4.58
C LEU A 295 -1.65 17.71 -5.85
N GLY A 296 -0.93 17.71 -6.98
CA GLY A 296 -1.44 18.05 -8.29
C GLY A 296 -2.11 16.87 -9.00
N GLY A 297 -1.93 16.80 -10.29
CA GLY A 297 -2.39 15.69 -11.13
C GLY A 297 -2.32 16.03 -12.60
N PRO A 298 -2.41 15.02 -13.49
CA PRO A 298 -2.43 15.24 -14.91
C PRO A 298 -3.71 15.98 -15.34
N VAL A 299 -3.65 16.70 -16.45
CA VAL A 299 -4.82 17.31 -17.11
C VAL A 299 -5.39 16.39 -18.18
N ALA A 300 -4.59 15.46 -18.68
CA ALA A 300 -5.02 14.47 -19.67
C ALA A 300 -4.21 13.18 -19.52
N VAL A 301 -4.81 12.09 -19.97
CA VAL A 301 -4.17 10.78 -20.07
C VAL A 301 -4.62 10.08 -21.34
N GLU A 302 -3.70 9.42 -22.02
CA GLU A 302 -3.96 8.54 -23.15
C GLU A 302 -3.11 7.30 -23.06
N GLY A 303 -3.60 6.19 -23.60
CA GLY A 303 -2.86 4.94 -23.51
C GLY A 303 -3.38 3.90 -24.48
N THR A 304 -2.46 3.04 -24.92
CA THR A 304 -2.75 1.87 -25.73
C THR A 304 -2.19 0.62 -25.08
N CYS A 305 -2.84 -0.50 -25.29
CA CYS A 305 -2.35 -1.81 -24.89
C CYS A 305 -2.98 -2.91 -25.73
N THR A 306 -2.52 -4.12 -25.52
CA THR A 306 -3.14 -5.34 -26.05
C THR A 306 -3.77 -6.13 -24.92
N TYR A 307 -4.98 -6.66 -25.14
CA TYR A 307 -5.63 -7.56 -24.21
C TYR A 307 -5.67 -8.99 -24.77
N PRO A 308 -5.36 -10.01 -23.95
CA PRO A 308 -5.53 -11.40 -24.34
C PRO A 308 -7.01 -11.71 -24.67
N LYS A 309 -7.24 -12.54 -25.68
CA LYS A 309 -8.59 -12.96 -26.07
C LYS A 309 -8.94 -14.29 -25.42
N ARG A 310 -10.08 -14.35 -24.69
CA ARG A 310 -10.65 -15.60 -24.11
C ARG A 310 -9.65 -16.39 -23.26
N ARG A 311 -8.93 -15.69 -22.37
CA ARG A 311 -7.97 -16.29 -21.45
C ARG A 311 -8.43 -16.08 -20.01
N LEU A 312 -7.98 -16.94 -19.10
CA LEU A 312 -8.17 -16.71 -17.67
C LEU A 312 -7.38 -15.49 -17.21
N TRP A 313 -6.11 -15.43 -17.62
CA TRP A 313 -5.26 -14.27 -17.37
C TRP A 313 -5.48 -13.27 -18.50
N ASP A 314 -6.16 -12.21 -18.17
CA ASP A 314 -6.75 -11.27 -19.15
C ASP A 314 -6.36 -9.80 -18.89
N VAL A 315 -5.42 -9.54 -17.97
CA VAL A 315 -4.84 -8.18 -17.84
C VAL A 315 -4.14 -7.77 -19.13
N HIS A 316 -3.92 -6.47 -19.29
CA HIS A 316 -3.22 -5.94 -20.45
C HIS A 316 -1.83 -6.57 -20.60
N GLY A 317 -1.41 -6.77 -21.86
CA GLY A 317 -0.03 -7.09 -22.22
C GLY A 317 0.84 -5.82 -22.26
N GLU A 318 1.59 -5.64 -23.35
CA GLU A 318 2.35 -4.41 -23.58
C GLU A 318 1.45 -3.19 -23.52
N CYS A 319 1.92 -2.15 -22.83
CA CYS A 319 1.22 -0.88 -22.72
C CYS A 319 2.12 0.29 -23.06
N ASP A 320 1.51 1.37 -23.52
CA ASP A 320 2.15 2.67 -23.73
C ASP A 320 1.16 3.73 -23.26
N ILE A 321 1.48 4.40 -22.16
CA ILE A 321 0.57 5.34 -21.52
C ILE A 321 1.29 6.66 -21.31
N THR A 322 0.60 7.77 -21.57
CA THR A 322 1.11 9.13 -21.40
C THR A 322 0.16 9.93 -20.53
N TRP A 323 0.66 10.50 -19.44
CA TRP A 323 -0.01 11.49 -18.61
C TRP A 323 0.60 12.86 -18.90
N THR A 324 -0.23 13.85 -19.26
CA THR A 324 0.19 15.23 -19.46
C THR A 324 -0.15 16.06 -18.24
N TYR A 325 0.84 16.75 -17.68
CA TYR A 325 0.70 17.62 -16.50
C TYR A 325 0.51 19.10 -16.90
N PRO A 326 -0.02 19.96 -16.01
CA PRO A 326 -0.21 21.39 -16.30
C PRO A 326 1.08 22.13 -16.70
N SER A 327 2.22 21.71 -16.19
CA SER A 327 3.56 22.25 -16.52
C SER A 327 4.00 21.98 -17.98
N GLY A 328 3.27 21.13 -18.70
CA GLY A 328 3.65 20.55 -19.98
C GLY A 328 4.57 19.34 -19.87
N ALA A 329 4.99 18.96 -18.68
CA ALA A 329 5.74 17.73 -18.46
C ALA A 329 4.86 16.49 -18.70
N GLU A 330 5.48 15.44 -19.23
CA GLU A 330 4.81 14.16 -19.47
C GLU A 330 5.41 13.05 -18.60
N ILE A 331 4.56 12.22 -18.01
CA ILE A 331 4.96 10.90 -17.52
C ILE A 331 4.57 9.88 -18.58
N LYS A 332 5.52 9.03 -18.98
CA LYS A 332 5.30 7.95 -19.95
C LYS A 332 5.61 6.61 -19.32
N MET A 333 4.65 5.69 -19.32
CA MET A 333 4.84 4.35 -18.80
C MET A 333 4.76 3.33 -19.94
N ALA A 334 5.72 2.42 -19.95
CA ALA A 334 5.73 1.30 -20.88
C ALA A 334 6.41 0.07 -20.24
N SER A 335 6.35 -1.07 -20.95
CA SER A 335 7.05 -2.26 -20.52
C SER A 335 8.58 -2.10 -20.58
N THR A 336 9.29 -3.01 -19.89
CA THR A 336 10.77 -3.02 -19.88
C THR A 336 11.41 -3.23 -21.24
N ARG A 337 10.64 -3.50 -22.28
CA ARG A 337 11.11 -3.52 -23.67
C ARG A 337 11.37 -2.13 -24.23
N LYS A 338 10.66 -1.12 -23.71
CA LYS A 338 10.78 0.28 -24.15
C LYS A 338 11.55 1.13 -23.15
N TYR A 339 11.28 1.01 -21.85
CA TYR A 339 11.94 1.77 -20.81
C TYR A 339 12.58 0.84 -19.76
N PRO A 340 13.75 1.15 -19.23
CA PRO A 340 14.36 0.34 -18.18
C PRO A 340 13.49 0.31 -16.92
N CYS A 341 13.45 -0.84 -16.22
CA CYS A 341 12.63 -1.01 -15.00
C CYS A 341 13.05 -0.01 -13.92
N GLY A 342 12.21 0.95 -13.67
CA GLY A 342 12.47 2.07 -12.75
C GLY A 342 11.89 3.37 -13.28
N VAL A 343 12.49 4.48 -12.86
CA VAL A 343 12.06 5.84 -13.21
C VAL A 343 13.25 6.63 -13.74
N ARG A 344 13.11 7.20 -14.93
CA ARG A 344 14.08 8.10 -15.54
C ARG A 344 13.47 9.49 -15.73
N PHE A 345 14.00 10.49 -15.07
CA PHE A 345 13.66 11.89 -15.23
C PHE A 345 14.55 12.48 -16.32
N VAL A 346 13.96 13.22 -17.28
CA VAL A 346 14.65 13.82 -18.42
C VAL A 346 14.43 15.32 -18.38
N GLY A 347 15.52 16.07 -18.29
CA GLY A 347 15.54 17.51 -18.35
C GLY A 347 15.47 18.05 -19.77
N GLU A 348 15.14 19.32 -19.93
CA GLU A 348 14.95 19.99 -21.23
C GLU A 348 16.19 19.96 -22.13
N LYS A 349 17.40 19.85 -21.53
CA LYS A 349 18.68 19.76 -22.27
C LYS A 349 19.12 18.34 -22.60
N GLY A 350 18.30 17.33 -22.22
CA GLY A 350 18.61 15.92 -22.44
C GLY A 350 19.37 15.24 -21.30
N ASP A 351 19.80 15.97 -20.28
CA ASP A 351 20.34 15.38 -19.06
C ASP A 351 19.27 14.54 -18.36
N TRP A 352 19.68 13.44 -17.71
CA TRP A 352 18.73 12.56 -17.06
C TRP A 352 19.23 11.98 -15.73
N ILE A 353 18.29 11.65 -14.85
CA ILE A 353 18.53 10.91 -13.61
C ILE A 353 17.64 9.68 -13.61
N PHE A 354 18.21 8.52 -13.30
CA PHE A 354 17.51 7.23 -13.22
C PHE A 354 17.64 6.61 -11.83
N CYS A 355 16.54 6.02 -11.34
CA CYS A 355 16.53 5.14 -10.19
C CYS A 355 15.71 3.87 -10.47
N GLY A 356 16.20 2.73 -9.95
CA GLY A 356 15.55 1.45 -10.14
C GLY A 356 16.00 0.42 -9.11
N PHE A 357 15.34 -0.73 -9.09
CA PHE A 357 15.67 -1.80 -8.14
C PHE A 357 16.99 -2.50 -8.42
N ALA A 358 17.32 -2.67 -9.71
CA ALA A 358 18.56 -3.30 -10.10
C ALA A 358 19.77 -2.46 -9.69
N GLY A 359 20.61 -3.00 -8.80
CA GLY A 359 21.82 -2.35 -8.33
C GLY A 359 21.62 -1.28 -7.25
N LYS A 360 20.41 -0.95 -6.85
CA LYS A 360 20.08 0.03 -5.79
C LYS A 360 20.87 1.34 -5.88
N GLN A 361 21.08 1.83 -7.09
CA GLN A 361 21.87 3.04 -7.35
C GLN A 361 21.04 4.07 -8.09
N THR A 362 21.27 5.33 -7.75
CA THR A 362 20.89 6.47 -8.60
C THR A 362 21.95 6.64 -9.66
N LYS A 363 21.54 6.82 -10.90
CA LYS A 363 22.44 7.01 -12.06
C LYS A 363 22.06 8.27 -12.81
N SER A 364 23.05 8.87 -13.44
CA SER A 364 22.85 10.00 -14.33
C SER A 364 23.83 9.93 -15.49
N ASP A 365 23.42 10.50 -16.60
CA ASP A 365 24.30 10.66 -17.75
C ASP A 365 23.86 11.92 -18.53
N PRO A 366 24.69 12.98 -18.58
CA PRO A 366 24.46 14.08 -19.48
C PRO A 366 24.72 13.59 -20.90
N VAL A 367 23.67 13.52 -21.71
CA VAL A 367 23.73 12.81 -23.00
C VAL A 367 24.18 13.73 -24.13
N GLY A 368 24.11 15.06 -23.95
CA GLY A 368 24.40 16.03 -25.01
C GLY A 368 23.48 15.91 -26.23
N VAL A 369 22.32 15.29 -26.06
CA VAL A 369 21.28 15.12 -27.07
C VAL A 369 19.97 15.73 -26.58
N SER A 370 19.11 16.12 -27.52
CA SER A 370 17.79 16.66 -27.17
C SER A 370 16.93 15.64 -26.41
N ALA A 371 16.02 16.13 -25.56
CA ALA A 371 15.17 15.30 -24.69
C ALA A 371 14.33 14.26 -25.46
N ASP A 372 13.92 14.55 -26.68
CA ASP A 372 13.20 13.62 -27.56
C ASP A 372 14.01 12.41 -27.98
N LYS A 373 15.35 12.53 -28.05
CA LYS A 373 16.27 11.45 -28.41
C LYS A 373 16.66 10.54 -27.24
N VAL A 374 16.35 10.92 -26.00
CA VAL A 374 16.69 10.10 -24.81
C VAL A 374 15.80 8.86 -24.70
N ALA A 375 14.60 8.90 -25.23
CA ALA A 375 13.68 7.76 -25.18
C ALA A 375 14.30 6.48 -25.74
N GLY A 376 14.21 5.38 -25.00
CA GLY A 376 14.77 4.08 -25.42
C GLY A 376 16.29 3.93 -25.24
N MET A 377 17.03 4.98 -24.89
CA MET A 377 18.46 4.86 -24.62
C MET A 377 18.72 3.94 -23.42
N PRO A 378 19.71 3.06 -23.49
CA PRO A 378 20.07 2.21 -22.36
C PRO A 378 20.57 3.04 -21.17
N ILE A 379 20.44 2.49 -19.96
CA ILE A 379 21.05 3.06 -18.77
C ILE A 379 22.53 2.68 -18.77
N ALA A 380 23.36 3.62 -19.18
CA ALA A 380 24.81 3.48 -19.13
C ALA A 380 25.34 3.45 -17.69
N ALA A 381 26.61 3.13 -17.51
CA ALA A 381 27.28 3.33 -16.23
C ALA A 381 27.22 4.82 -15.86
N SER A 382 26.94 5.10 -14.59
CA SER A 382 26.86 6.49 -14.10
C SER A 382 28.15 7.25 -14.40
N ARG A 383 28.04 8.39 -15.07
CA ARG A 383 29.14 9.34 -15.16
C ARG A 383 29.09 10.23 -13.94
N LYS A 384 30.26 10.61 -13.43
CA LYS A 384 30.38 11.52 -12.27
C LYS A 384 29.76 12.86 -12.59
N GLY A 385 29.04 13.45 -11.64
CA GLY A 385 28.70 14.87 -11.63
C GLY A 385 27.26 15.21 -11.27
N ILE A 386 26.26 14.68 -11.97
CA ILE A 386 24.87 15.12 -11.75
C ILE A 386 24.29 14.61 -10.43
N VAL A 387 24.52 13.36 -10.08
CA VAL A 387 24.00 12.74 -8.83
C VAL A 387 25.03 12.69 -7.71
N ASP A 388 26.25 13.18 -7.94
CA ASP A 388 27.30 13.17 -6.92
C ASP A 388 27.20 14.38 -5.98
N GLY A 389 27.77 14.22 -4.79
CA GLY A 389 27.83 15.26 -3.78
C GLY A 389 26.56 15.39 -2.92
N PRO A 390 26.65 16.21 -1.86
CA PRO A 390 25.54 16.40 -0.93
C PRO A 390 24.36 17.12 -1.58
N VAL A 391 23.18 16.86 -1.04
CA VAL A 391 21.92 17.53 -1.39
C VAL A 391 21.71 18.69 -0.41
N ALA A 392 21.42 19.88 -0.92
CA ALA A 392 21.24 21.07 -0.07
C ALA A 392 19.99 21.02 0.82
N LYS A 393 18.93 20.38 0.31
CA LYS A 393 17.66 20.21 1.04
C LYS A 393 17.27 18.73 1.07
N PRO A 394 17.89 17.93 1.95
CA PRO A 394 17.63 16.51 2.01
C PRO A 394 16.19 16.24 2.48
N LEU A 395 15.54 15.28 1.83
CA LEU A 395 14.27 14.74 2.28
C LEU A 395 14.47 13.91 3.57
N PRO A 396 13.43 13.77 4.39
CA PRO A 396 13.52 12.88 5.56
C PRO A 396 13.98 11.47 5.18
N ARG A 397 14.83 10.90 6.02
CA ARG A 397 15.28 9.50 5.89
C ARG A 397 14.42 8.64 6.81
N PRO A 398 13.34 8.05 6.28
CA PRO A 398 12.48 7.22 7.09
C PRO A 398 13.21 5.94 7.50
N MET A 399 12.74 5.35 8.60
CA MET A 399 13.16 4.03 9.04
C MET A 399 12.65 2.95 8.07
N GLU A 400 12.76 1.69 8.48
CA GLU A 400 12.15 0.56 7.77
C GLU A 400 10.65 0.84 7.53
N HIS A 401 10.19 0.71 6.29
CA HIS A 401 8.91 1.21 5.81
C HIS A 401 7.70 0.88 6.70
N ASN A 402 7.53 -0.39 7.07
CA ASN A 402 6.41 -0.82 7.92
C ASN A 402 6.60 -0.45 9.39
N ARG A 403 7.84 -0.39 9.87
CA ARG A 403 8.14 0.04 11.24
C ARG A 403 7.78 1.52 11.44
N GLU A 404 8.02 2.35 10.44
CA GLU A 404 7.68 3.76 10.52
C GLU A 404 6.18 3.98 10.71
N TRP A 405 5.32 3.17 10.06
CA TRP A 405 3.89 3.18 10.34
C TRP A 405 3.56 2.91 11.82
N VAL A 406 4.25 1.96 12.45
CA VAL A 406 4.07 1.67 13.89
C VAL A 406 4.46 2.88 14.73
N GLU A 407 5.53 3.59 14.37
CA GLU A 407 5.93 4.83 15.04
C GLU A 407 4.93 5.98 14.81
N GLU A 408 4.40 6.12 13.60
CA GLU A 408 3.32 7.06 13.29
C GLU A 408 2.07 6.81 14.16
N MET A 409 1.69 5.53 14.37
CA MET A 409 0.61 5.15 15.28
C MET A 409 0.91 5.56 16.71
N ARG A 410 2.13 5.33 17.19
CA ARG A 410 2.57 5.62 18.55
C ARG A 410 2.64 7.12 18.82
N THR A 411 3.15 7.90 17.88
CA THR A 411 3.40 9.34 18.05
C THR A 411 2.21 10.20 17.66
N ARG A 412 1.31 9.68 16.82
CA ARG A 412 0.25 10.47 16.15
C ARG A 412 0.81 11.67 15.39
N GLY A 413 2.07 11.59 14.99
CA GLY A 413 2.79 12.64 14.26
C GLY A 413 2.41 12.69 12.76
N PRO A 414 3.06 13.58 12.01
CA PRO A 414 2.83 13.71 10.59
C PRO A 414 3.21 12.42 9.86
N LEU A 415 2.40 12.04 8.87
CA LEU A 415 2.66 10.85 8.06
C LEU A 415 3.82 11.12 7.09
N ALA A 416 4.75 10.17 6.98
CA ALA A 416 5.80 10.21 5.95
C ALA A 416 5.23 10.13 4.52
N MET A 417 4.01 9.61 4.39
CA MET A 417 3.21 9.65 3.16
C MET A 417 1.81 10.17 3.48
N PRO A 418 1.53 11.47 3.26
CA PRO A 418 0.19 12.03 3.39
C PRO A 418 -0.81 11.28 2.50
N LEU A 419 -2.01 11.04 3.02
CA LEU A 419 -3.02 10.24 2.32
C LEU A 419 -3.46 10.84 0.98
N GLU A 420 -3.47 12.17 0.88
CA GLU A 420 -3.80 12.82 -0.39
C GLU A 420 -2.75 12.54 -1.47
N GLU A 421 -1.47 12.46 -1.11
CA GLU A 421 -0.42 12.06 -2.05
C GLU A 421 -0.60 10.60 -2.49
N ALA A 422 -0.95 9.70 -1.55
CA ALA A 422 -1.26 8.31 -1.87
C ALA A 422 -2.45 8.20 -2.83
N GLN A 423 -3.50 9.00 -2.61
CA GLN A 423 -4.66 9.09 -3.51
C GLN A 423 -4.24 9.60 -4.90
N ARG A 424 -3.41 10.64 -5.00
CA ARG A 424 -2.93 11.16 -6.31
C ARG A 424 -2.17 10.09 -7.10
N THR A 425 -1.30 9.35 -6.45
CA THR A 425 -0.58 8.23 -7.07
C THR A 425 -1.55 7.13 -7.53
N SER A 426 -2.52 6.75 -6.69
CA SER A 426 -3.55 5.76 -7.03
C SER A 426 -4.40 6.23 -8.21
N VAL A 427 -4.86 7.49 -8.19
CA VAL A 427 -5.62 8.10 -9.30
C VAL A 427 -4.82 8.04 -10.60
N ALA A 428 -3.54 8.40 -10.59
CA ALA A 428 -2.73 8.35 -11.81
C ALA A 428 -2.69 6.94 -12.41
N CYS A 429 -2.50 5.90 -11.60
CA CYS A 429 -2.54 4.51 -12.08
C CYS A 429 -3.91 4.13 -12.66
N VAL A 430 -5.00 4.50 -11.96
CA VAL A 430 -6.38 4.23 -12.42
C VAL A 430 -6.67 4.96 -13.73
N LEU A 431 -6.27 6.23 -13.87
CA LEU A 431 -6.45 7.00 -15.10
C LEU A 431 -5.76 6.32 -16.29
N GLY A 432 -4.53 5.86 -16.12
CA GLY A 432 -3.80 5.11 -17.17
C GLY A 432 -4.51 3.83 -17.57
N TYR A 433 -4.97 3.06 -16.60
CA TYR A 433 -5.75 1.84 -16.84
C TYR A 433 -7.06 2.15 -17.57
N MET A 434 -7.79 3.21 -17.18
CA MET A 434 -9.04 3.62 -17.82
C MET A 434 -8.81 4.10 -19.25
N ALA A 435 -7.76 4.87 -19.52
CA ALA A 435 -7.43 5.32 -20.88
C ALA A 435 -7.17 4.14 -21.84
N MET A 436 -6.43 3.14 -21.37
CA MET A 436 -6.24 1.90 -22.13
C MET A 436 -7.53 1.13 -22.36
N LYS A 437 -8.38 1.01 -21.33
CA LYS A 437 -9.63 0.25 -21.39
C LYS A 437 -10.67 0.90 -22.30
N LEU A 438 -10.75 2.25 -22.31
CA LEU A 438 -11.65 3.02 -23.14
C LEU A 438 -11.08 3.29 -24.53
N GLY A 439 -9.76 3.08 -24.74
CA GLY A 439 -9.09 3.24 -26.04
C GLY A 439 -9.09 4.67 -26.56
N ARG A 440 -9.13 5.67 -25.68
CA ARG A 440 -9.18 7.09 -26.07
C ARG A 440 -8.51 7.99 -25.02
N LYS A 441 -8.16 9.21 -25.46
CA LYS A 441 -7.66 10.25 -24.57
C LYS A 441 -8.76 10.72 -23.62
N LEU A 442 -8.43 10.82 -22.33
CA LEU A 442 -9.31 11.27 -21.27
C LEU A 442 -8.80 12.62 -20.73
N LYS A 443 -9.70 13.60 -20.57
CA LYS A 443 -9.40 14.86 -19.90
C LYS A 443 -9.78 14.76 -18.43
N TRP A 444 -8.91 15.23 -17.55
CA TRP A 444 -9.06 15.08 -16.12
C TRP A 444 -8.99 16.41 -15.37
N ASN A 445 -9.90 16.60 -14.43
CA ASN A 445 -9.85 17.70 -13.46
C ASN A 445 -9.39 17.12 -12.10
N ALA A 446 -8.12 17.31 -11.77
CA ALA A 446 -7.51 16.75 -10.57
C ALA A 446 -8.11 17.31 -9.27
N LYS A 447 -8.57 18.57 -9.27
CA LYS A 447 -9.19 19.20 -8.09
C LYS A 447 -10.58 18.64 -7.81
N ALA A 448 -11.36 18.41 -8.86
CA ALA A 448 -12.71 17.86 -8.74
C ALA A 448 -12.74 16.32 -8.66
N GLU A 449 -11.61 15.66 -8.93
CA GLU A 449 -11.52 14.21 -9.16
C GLU A 449 -12.61 13.70 -10.12
N ARG A 450 -12.69 14.35 -11.31
CA ARG A 450 -13.69 14.06 -12.33
C ARG A 450 -13.12 14.17 -13.72
N PHE A 451 -13.63 13.33 -14.62
CA PHE A 451 -13.38 13.48 -16.05
C PHE A 451 -14.18 14.65 -16.60
N VAL A 452 -13.55 15.44 -17.48
CA VAL A 452 -14.17 16.61 -18.12
C VAL A 452 -15.01 16.13 -19.29
N ASP A 453 -16.31 16.44 -19.28
CA ASP A 453 -17.27 16.14 -20.35
C ASP A 453 -17.30 14.66 -20.81
N ASP A 454 -17.14 13.72 -19.85
CA ASP A 454 -17.05 12.30 -20.10
C ASP A 454 -17.90 11.50 -19.12
N ALA A 455 -19.17 11.29 -19.46
CA ALA A 455 -20.14 10.59 -18.63
C ALA A 455 -19.79 9.10 -18.43
N GLU A 456 -19.27 8.43 -19.48
CA GLU A 456 -18.88 7.03 -19.43
C GLU A 456 -17.73 6.82 -18.43
N ALA A 457 -16.65 7.61 -18.57
CA ALA A 457 -15.52 7.53 -17.65
C ALA A 457 -15.93 7.91 -16.21
N ASN A 458 -16.79 8.92 -16.03
CA ASN A 458 -17.34 9.27 -14.71
C ASN A 458 -18.26 8.19 -14.12
N GLY A 459 -18.89 7.36 -14.96
CA GLY A 459 -19.64 6.20 -14.51
C GLY A 459 -18.78 5.05 -13.93
N MET A 460 -17.46 5.08 -14.20
CA MET A 460 -16.52 4.07 -13.73
C MET A 460 -15.83 4.42 -12.39
N MET A 461 -16.33 5.42 -11.65
CA MET A 461 -15.75 5.83 -10.37
C MET A 461 -15.81 4.74 -9.29
N PHE A 462 -16.74 3.81 -9.39
CA PHE A 462 -16.85 2.61 -8.57
C PHE A 462 -17.03 1.38 -9.45
N ARG A 463 -16.66 0.22 -8.92
CA ARG A 463 -16.90 -1.07 -9.57
C ARG A 463 -18.23 -1.65 -9.09
N PRO A 464 -19.00 -2.33 -9.96
CA PRO A 464 -20.12 -3.15 -9.51
C PRO A 464 -19.66 -4.12 -8.43
N ALA A 465 -20.49 -4.31 -7.40
CA ALA A 465 -20.19 -5.20 -6.29
C ALA A 465 -21.36 -6.15 -6.02
N ARG A 466 -21.07 -7.37 -5.56
CA ARG A 466 -22.10 -8.28 -5.05
C ARG A 466 -22.75 -7.70 -3.79
N ALA A 467 -24.01 -8.07 -3.55
CA ALA A 467 -24.77 -7.63 -2.38
C ALA A 467 -24.01 -7.91 -1.07
N GLY A 468 -23.95 -6.92 -0.19
CA GLY A 468 -23.24 -6.99 1.08
C GLY A 468 -21.72 -6.73 0.98
N PHE A 469 -21.22 -6.44 -0.22
CA PHE A 469 -19.80 -6.12 -0.46
C PHE A 469 -19.67 -4.77 -1.18
N GLY A 470 -18.42 -4.32 -1.30
CA GLY A 470 -18.06 -3.06 -1.95
C GLY A 470 -18.11 -1.87 -1.01
N VAL A 471 -17.36 -0.83 -1.37
CA VAL A 471 -17.16 0.36 -0.52
C VAL A 471 -18.20 1.43 -0.75
N GLU A 472 -18.90 1.41 -1.87
CA GLU A 472 -19.88 2.45 -2.25
C GLU A 472 -21.01 2.59 -1.21
N GLN A 473 -21.38 1.49 -0.54
CA GLN A 473 -22.37 1.50 0.55
C GLN A 473 -22.02 2.44 1.71
N TYR A 474 -20.74 2.73 1.92
CA TYR A 474 -20.25 3.62 2.99
C TYR A 474 -20.14 5.09 2.56
N VAL A 475 -20.21 5.41 1.26
CA VAL A 475 -19.92 6.76 0.74
C VAL A 475 -20.84 7.82 1.34
N LYS A 476 -22.13 7.52 1.54
CA LYS A 476 -23.07 8.47 2.15
C LYS A 476 -22.68 8.76 3.61
N GLU A 477 -22.39 7.70 4.36
CA GLU A 477 -21.93 7.83 5.75
C GLU A 477 -20.63 8.66 5.84
N LEU A 478 -19.67 8.42 4.94
CA LEU A 478 -18.40 9.10 4.97
C LEU A 478 -18.49 10.60 4.67
N LYS A 479 -19.51 11.04 3.93
CA LYS A 479 -19.75 12.46 3.59
C LYS A 479 -20.60 13.20 4.63
N ALA A 480 -21.31 12.50 5.47
CA ALA A 480 -22.09 13.04 6.59
C ALA A 480 -21.18 13.35 7.78
#